data_99d79c5889054bdf6b9101838abbf422
#
_entry.id   99d79c5889054bdf6b9101838abbf422
#
_cell.length_a   1.000
_cell.length_b   1.000
_cell.length_c   1.000
_cell.angle_alpha   90.00
_cell.angle_beta   90.00
_cell.angle_gamma   90.00
#
_symmetry.space_group_name_H-M   'P 1'
#
loop_
_entity.id
_entity.type
_entity.pdbx_description
1 polymer ?
#
loop_
_entity_poly.entity_id
_entity_poly.type
_entity_poly.pdbx_seq_one_letter_code
_entity_poly.pdbx_strand_id
1 'polypeptide(L)'
;MADKIRVGVLGLSHDHVWSNVQSLVECDDAEVVGAADSYDELRRKFSSTFEVEAHADPEALLDGGGLDAVYIFSSNAEGASLAVAAAERGLHVLIEKPMAASLIQADAMLAAARRNSVRLMVNWPFAWWPQLQHALRLADEGAIGDLWQVKYRAAHAGPQELGCSPAFCDWLFDPQRNGGGALMDYCCYGAVLARVAMGVPSRVTALTGRFCKENITVEDNALLAMTYPRGMATAEGSWTQIGKLTSYTTAFYGTAGTLLVEPRQDGRLFLATVDDPEGSEVEAPASAPHLAGSASHFLHGIQTGEPFQTLCQDRVCRDTQEILEAGLQSVEAGSEISLPLVV
;
A
#
# COMPACT_ATOMS: atom_id res chain seq x y z
N MET A 1 14.12 31.22 -3.14
CA MET A 1 13.74 29.83 -3.45
C MET A 1 13.18 29.31 -2.14
N ALA A 2 12.06 28.59 -2.14
CA ALA A 2 11.60 27.92 -0.93
C ALA A 2 12.68 26.91 -0.51
N ASP A 3 12.85 26.70 0.80
CA ASP A 3 13.77 25.69 1.30
C ASP A 3 13.26 24.30 0.87
N LYS A 4 14.18 23.42 0.45
CA LYS A 4 13.85 22.05 0.06
C LYS A 4 13.40 21.25 1.30
N ILE A 5 12.42 20.37 1.12
CA ILE A 5 12.04 19.39 2.14
C ILE A 5 13.17 18.37 2.29
N ARG A 6 13.71 18.25 3.48
CA ARG A 6 14.85 17.39 3.82
C ARG A 6 14.34 16.01 4.28
N VAL A 7 14.61 14.98 3.48
CA VAL A 7 14.05 13.63 3.66
C VAL A 7 15.14 12.64 4.06
N GLY A 8 14.92 11.93 5.16
CA GLY A 8 15.70 10.76 5.56
C GLY A 8 15.02 9.47 5.07
N VAL A 9 15.81 8.44 4.74
CA VAL A 9 15.28 7.13 4.32
C VAL A 9 15.58 6.10 5.40
N LEU A 10 14.53 5.51 5.98
CA LEU A 10 14.63 4.53 7.07
C LEU A 10 14.24 3.13 6.56
N GLY A 11 15.18 2.20 6.63
CA GLY A 11 15.06 0.87 6.03
C GLY A 11 15.29 0.88 4.53
N LEU A 12 16.01 -0.12 4.05
CA LEU A 12 16.38 -0.30 2.64
C LEU A 12 16.04 -1.72 2.17
N SER A 13 15.43 -2.53 3.04
CA SER A 13 15.16 -3.94 2.78
C SER A 13 13.88 -4.17 1.96
N HIS A 14 13.01 -3.16 1.79
CA HIS A 14 11.87 -3.23 0.88
C HIS A 14 12.30 -2.76 -0.52
N ASP A 15 12.18 -3.64 -1.53
CA ASP A 15 12.71 -3.38 -2.87
C ASP A 15 12.12 -2.15 -3.59
N HIS A 16 10.96 -1.66 -3.17
CA HIS A 16 10.40 -0.40 -3.70
C HIS A 16 11.24 0.84 -3.35
N VAL A 17 12.17 0.76 -2.40
CA VAL A 17 13.01 1.89 -2.00
C VAL A 17 13.73 2.53 -3.17
N TRP A 18 14.27 1.70 -4.07
CA TRP A 18 15.12 2.18 -5.17
C TRP A 18 14.38 3.10 -6.13
N SER A 19 13.19 2.70 -6.58
CA SER A 19 12.38 3.51 -7.50
C SER A 19 11.75 4.72 -6.80
N ASN A 20 11.33 4.59 -5.53
CA ASN A 20 10.72 5.70 -4.80
C ASN A 20 11.73 6.78 -4.44
N VAL A 21 12.95 6.40 -4.02
CA VAL A 21 14.02 7.37 -3.75
C VAL A 21 14.52 8.00 -5.05
N GLN A 22 14.61 7.25 -6.16
CA GLN A 22 14.92 7.82 -7.47
C GLN A 22 13.91 8.90 -7.86
N SER A 23 12.61 8.63 -7.73
CA SER A 23 11.56 9.61 -8.00
C SER A 23 11.61 10.82 -7.06
N LEU A 24 12.05 10.64 -5.81
CA LEU A 24 12.23 11.73 -4.86
C LEU A 24 13.41 12.64 -5.24
N VAL A 25 14.54 12.05 -5.64
CA VAL A 25 15.74 12.80 -6.07
C VAL A 25 15.45 13.64 -7.33
N GLU A 26 14.52 13.20 -8.17
CA GLU A 26 14.07 13.94 -9.37
C GLU A 26 13.16 15.13 -9.06
N CYS A 27 12.71 15.29 -7.80
CA CYS A 27 11.89 16.42 -7.37
C CYS A 27 12.79 17.60 -6.95
N ASP A 28 12.59 18.76 -7.58
CA ASP A 28 13.34 19.98 -7.25
C ASP A 28 13.11 20.48 -5.82
N ASP A 29 11.96 20.15 -5.24
CA ASP A 29 11.50 20.60 -3.92
C ASP A 29 11.99 19.72 -2.76
N ALA A 30 12.75 18.66 -3.03
CA ALA A 30 13.23 17.73 -2.02
C ALA A 30 14.76 17.57 -2.03
N GLU A 31 15.28 17.12 -0.89
CA GLU A 31 16.68 16.71 -0.72
C GLU A 31 16.72 15.42 0.11
N VAL A 32 17.33 14.36 -0.43
CA VAL A 32 17.62 13.16 0.35
C VAL A 32 18.90 13.41 1.13
N VAL A 33 18.80 13.45 2.46
CA VAL A 33 19.92 13.86 3.35
C VAL A 33 20.69 12.69 3.90
N GLY A 34 20.11 11.50 3.90
CA GLY A 34 20.74 10.29 4.41
C GLY A 34 19.81 9.10 4.42
N ALA A 35 20.37 7.93 4.69
CA ALA A 35 19.59 6.72 4.89
C ALA A 35 20.05 5.97 6.15
N ALA A 36 19.23 5.02 6.62
CA ALA A 36 19.63 4.11 7.69
C ALA A 36 19.05 2.72 7.47
N ASP A 37 19.87 1.69 7.64
CA ASP A 37 19.49 0.28 7.60
C ASP A 37 20.52 -0.58 8.33
N SER A 38 20.11 -1.70 8.90
CA SER A 38 21.03 -2.65 9.56
C SER A 38 21.90 -3.44 8.57
N TYR A 39 21.46 -3.64 7.33
CA TYR A 39 22.16 -4.38 6.29
C TYR A 39 23.29 -3.55 5.65
N ASP A 40 24.54 -3.89 5.92
CA ASP A 40 25.70 -3.17 5.39
C ASP A 40 25.78 -3.12 3.86
N GLU A 41 25.39 -4.20 3.19
CA GLU A 41 25.35 -4.28 1.73
C GLU A 41 24.33 -3.28 1.14
N LEU A 42 23.15 -3.16 1.74
CA LEU A 42 22.12 -2.21 1.30
C LEU A 42 22.57 -0.76 1.53
N ARG A 43 23.22 -0.48 2.66
CA ARG A 43 23.78 0.86 2.93
C ARG A 43 24.83 1.25 1.89
N ARG A 44 25.78 0.35 1.58
CA ARG A 44 26.80 0.62 0.56
C ARG A 44 26.19 0.85 -0.82
N LYS A 45 25.21 0.02 -1.19
CA LYS A 45 24.49 0.18 -2.44
C LYS A 45 23.75 1.52 -2.49
N PHE A 46 23.07 1.90 -1.41
CA PHE A 46 22.35 3.17 -1.33
C PHE A 46 23.31 4.37 -1.46
N SER A 47 24.37 4.39 -0.67
CA SER A 47 25.35 5.48 -0.72
C SER A 47 26.03 5.60 -2.10
N SER A 48 26.31 4.48 -2.77
CA SER A 48 26.89 4.52 -4.12
C SER A 48 25.90 4.92 -5.20
N THR A 49 24.59 4.70 -5.00
CA THR A 49 23.55 5.01 -5.99
C THR A 49 23.12 6.48 -5.91
N PHE A 50 22.95 6.99 -4.69
CA PHE A 50 22.35 8.31 -4.45
C PHE A 50 23.36 9.35 -3.95
N GLU A 51 24.62 8.96 -3.73
CA GLU A 51 25.71 9.84 -3.26
C GLU A 51 25.42 10.49 -1.88
N VAL A 52 24.67 9.79 -1.01
CA VAL A 52 24.34 10.22 0.34
C VAL A 52 24.83 9.21 1.38
N GLU A 53 25.09 9.69 2.62
CA GLU A 53 25.52 8.84 3.71
C GLU A 53 24.42 7.90 4.17
N ALA A 54 24.78 6.65 4.51
CA ALA A 54 23.88 5.66 5.06
C ALA A 54 24.42 5.11 6.39
N HIS A 55 23.63 5.26 7.46
CA HIS A 55 23.95 4.90 8.83
C HIS A 55 23.49 3.47 9.17
N ALA A 56 24.11 2.84 10.14
CA ALA A 56 23.70 1.52 10.61
C ALA A 56 22.51 1.59 11.58
N ASP A 57 22.36 2.72 12.26
CA ASP A 57 21.35 2.96 13.28
C ASP A 57 20.38 4.04 12.81
N PRO A 58 19.07 3.73 12.69
CA PRO A 58 18.04 4.71 12.37
C PRO A 58 17.97 5.88 13.35
N GLU A 59 18.22 5.64 14.65
CA GLU A 59 18.21 6.69 15.67
C GLU A 59 19.27 7.76 15.40
N ALA A 60 20.46 7.34 14.91
CA ALA A 60 21.53 8.27 14.56
C ALA A 60 21.10 9.25 13.44
N LEU A 61 20.33 8.78 12.46
CA LEU A 61 19.79 9.63 11.40
C LEU A 61 18.66 10.53 11.91
N LEU A 62 17.76 9.99 12.72
CA LEU A 62 16.64 10.73 13.31
C LEU A 62 17.10 11.84 14.27
N ASP A 63 18.12 11.57 15.08
CA ASP A 63 18.65 12.51 16.07
C ASP A 63 19.67 13.49 15.49
N GLY A 64 20.21 13.20 14.29
CA GLY A 64 21.16 14.07 13.60
C GLY A 64 20.63 15.47 13.26
N GLY A 65 19.33 15.65 13.30
CA GLY A 65 18.63 16.92 13.08
C GLY A 65 18.55 17.35 11.63
N GLY A 66 17.68 18.34 11.36
CA GLY A 66 17.53 18.93 10.04
C GLY A 66 16.76 18.08 9.05
N LEU A 67 15.98 17.10 9.48
CA LEU A 67 14.97 16.41 8.69
C LEU A 67 13.62 17.11 8.82
N ASP A 68 12.83 17.10 7.74
CA ASP A 68 11.43 17.52 7.71
C ASP A 68 10.51 16.30 7.59
N ALA A 69 11.00 15.25 6.93
CA ALA A 69 10.23 14.04 6.65
C ALA A 69 11.12 12.80 6.56
N VAL A 70 10.46 11.64 6.62
CA VAL A 70 11.09 10.33 6.39
C VAL A 70 10.31 9.49 5.38
N TYR A 71 11.05 8.69 4.62
CA TYR A 71 10.57 7.59 3.80
C TYR A 71 10.93 6.27 4.47
N ILE A 72 9.96 5.37 4.65
CA ILE A 72 10.16 4.10 5.37
C ILE A 72 9.97 2.92 4.44
N PHE A 73 11.04 2.11 4.28
CA PHE A 73 11.12 0.95 3.40
C PHE A 73 11.77 -0.26 4.10
N SER A 74 11.31 -0.56 5.30
CA SER A 74 11.69 -1.74 6.08
C SER A 74 10.61 -2.82 6.07
N SER A 75 10.72 -3.85 6.90
CA SER A 75 9.61 -4.77 7.16
C SER A 75 8.40 -4.03 7.76
N ASN A 76 7.19 -4.58 7.59
CA ASN A 76 5.96 -3.92 8.06
C ASN A 76 5.97 -3.64 9.57
N ALA A 77 6.47 -4.59 10.38
CA ALA A 77 6.55 -4.43 11.84
C ALA A 77 7.58 -3.38 12.26
N GLU A 78 8.77 -3.40 11.66
CA GLU A 78 9.83 -2.43 11.94
C GLU A 78 9.43 -1.04 11.45
N GLY A 79 8.85 -0.97 10.24
CA GLY A 79 8.38 0.29 9.64
C GLY A 79 7.37 1.01 10.52
N ALA A 80 6.46 0.27 11.16
CA ALA A 80 5.53 0.85 12.12
C ALA A 80 6.24 1.50 13.32
N SER A 81 7.27 0.84 13.86
CA SER A 81 8.07 1.38 14.97
C SER A 81 8.85 2.64 14.55
N LEU A 82 9.47 2.61 13.38
CA LEU A 82 10.20 3.74 12.80
C LEU A 82 9.26 4.94 12.52
N ALA A 83 8.03 4.66 12.04
CA ALA A 83 7.03 5.70 11.81
C ALA A 83 6.59 6.40 13.11
N VAL A 84 6.43 5.66 14.20
CA VAL A 84 6.15 6.22 15.53
C VAL A 84 7.32 7.08 16.00
N ALA A 85 8.55 6.56 15.91
CA ALA A 85 9.76 7.27 16.34
C ALA A 85 9.98 8.58 15.55
N ALA A 86 9.74 8.56 14.24
CA ALA A 86 9.82 9.74 13.39
C ALA A 86 8.70 10.77 13.73
N ALA A 87 7.46 10.29 13.89
CA ALA A 87 6.35 11.16 14.25
C ALA A 87 6.55 11.85 15.62
N GLU A 88 7.12 11.16 16.61
CA GLU A 88 7.45 11.71 17.93
C GLU A 88 8.52 12.81 17.87
N ARG A 89 9.32 12.84 16.80
CA ARG A 89 10.29 13.92 16.50
C ARG A 89 9.72 15.03 15.60
N GLY A 90 8.43 14.98 15.31
CA GLY A 90 7.76 15.99 14.48
C GLY A 90 8.01 15.83 12.98
N LEU A 91 8.50 14.68 12.53
CA LEU A 91 8.79 14.43 11.12
C LEU A 91 7.55 13.90 10.39
N HIS A 92 7.30 14.39 9.19
CA HIS A 92 6.28 13.83 8.29
C HIS A 92 6.72 12.45 7.79
N VAL A 93 5.76 11.55 7.59
CA VAL A 93 6.05 10.14 7.28
C VAL A 93 5.39 9.70 5.97
N LEU A 94 6.19 9.15 5.06
CA LEU A 94 5.73 8.26 4.01
C LEU A 94 6.19 6.85 4.35
N ILE A 95 5.26 5.89 4.37
CA ILE A 95 5.55 4.47 4.60
C ILE A 95 4.99 3.60 3.49
N GLU A 96 5.70 2.51 3.15
CA GLU A 96 5.21 1.51 2.20
C GLU A 96 4.00 0.74 2.72
N LYS A 97 3.23 0.21 1.75
CA LYS A 97 2.09 -0.68 2.03
C LYS A 97 2.56 -2.10 2.44
N PRO A 98 1.75 -2.83 3.20
CA PRO A 98 0.62 -2.36 4.00
C PRO A 98 1.11 -1.47 5.14
N MET A 99 0.22 -0.71 5.76
CA MET A 99 0.58 0.30 6.77
C MET A 99 1.40 -0.26 7.94
N ALA A 100 1.15 -1.51 8.34
CA ALA A 100 1.79 -2.18 9.46
C ALA A 100 1.64 -3.70 9.35
N ALA A 101 2.29 -4.45 10.24
CA ALA A 101 2.09 -5.90 10.38
C ALA A 101 0.87 -6.26 11.23
N SER A 102 0.33 -5.32 12.03
CA SER A 102 -0.84 -5.54 12.89
C SER A 102 -1.66 -4.27 13.10
N LEU A 103 -2.92 -4.43 13.52
CA LEU A 103 -3.81 -3.31 13.84
C LEU A 103 -3.29 -2.45 14.99
N ILE A 104 -2.73 -3.06 16.04
CA ILE A 104 -2.15 -2.33 17.18
C ILE A 104 -1.04 -1.39 16.71
N GLN A 105 -0.19 -1.83 15.79
CA GLN A 105 0.88 -1.01 15.22
C GLN A 105 0.31 0.14 14.38
N ALA A 106 -0.69 -0.12 13.54
CA ALA A 106 -1.36 0.93 12.75
C ALA A 106 -2.03 1.98 13.65
N ASP A 107 -2.68 1.57 14.74
CA ASP A 107 -3.27 2.47 15.74
C ASP A 107 -2.21 3.31 16.45
N ALA A 108 -1.06 2.73 16.80
CA ALA A 108 0.07 3.45 17.40
C ALA A 108 0.63 4.53 16.46
N MET A 109 0.82 4.20 15.17
CA MET A 109 1.28 5.15 14.15
C MET A 109 0.30 6.31 13.99
N LEU A 110 -1.00 6.02 13.86
CA LEU A 110 -2.04 7.03 13.72
C LEU A 110 -2.10 7.93 14.95
N ALA A 111 -1.99 7.36 16.15
CA ALA A 111 -1.97 8.12 17.40
C ALA A 111 -0.72 9.01 17.50
N ALA A 112 0.46 8.52 17.13
CA ALA A 112 1.69 9.30 17.13
C ALA A 112 1.63 10.46 16.13
N ALA A 113 1.19 10.21 14.90
CA ALA A 113 1.04 11.25 13.88
C ALA A 113 0.09 12.36 14.33
N ARG A 114 -1.06 12.00 14.93
CA ARG A 114 -2.03 12.98 15.45
C ARG A 114 -1.51 13.79 16.63
N ARG A 115 -0.89 13.12 17.60
CA ARG A 115 -0.33 13.82 18.78
C ARG A 115 0.71 14.87 18.41
N ASN A 116 1.48 14.60 17.37
CA ASN A 116 2.58 15.48 16.97
C ASN A 116 2.24 16.36 15.75
N SER A 117 0.98 16.30 15.27
CA SER A 117 0.49 17.11 14.13
C SER A 117 1.32 16.89 12.86
N VAL A 118 1.85 15.70 12.65
CA VAL A 118 2.58 15.32 11.45
C VAL A 118 1.68 14.61 10.46
N ARG A 119 2.08 14.65 9.21
CA ARG A 119 1.37 13.98 8.11
C ARG A 119 1.91 12.57 7.95
N LEU A 120 1.00 11.60 7.83
CA LEU A 120 1.31 10.19 7.58
C LEU A 120 0.62 9.77 6.28
N MET A 121 1.41 9.34 5.31
CA MET A 121 0.94 8.83 4.03
C MET A 121 1.40 7.39 3.83
N VAL A 122 0.48 6.51 3.44
CA VAL A 122 0.83 5.15 3.02
C VAL A 122 0.96 5.11 1.50
N ASN A 123 2.08 4.60 1.00
CA ASN A 123 2.35 4.51 -0.42
C ASN A 123 1.74 3.25 -1.03
N TRP A 124 0.84 3.43 -1.96
CA TRP A 124 0.24 2.35 -2.74
C TRP A 124 0.67 2.46 -4.20
N PRO A 125 1.45 1.54 -4.76
CA PRO A 125 1.91 1.63 -6.16
C PRO A 125 0.79 1.85 -7.18
N PHE A 126 -0.39 1.27 -6.98
CA PHE A 126 -1.53 1.40 -7.89
C PHE A 126 -2.32 2.73 -7.72
N ALA A 127 -2.09 3.46 -6.63
CA ALA A 127 -2.76 4.74 -6.38
C ALA A 127 -2.40 5.80 -7.44
N TRP A 128 -1.30 5.60 -8.14
CA TRP A 128 -0.75 6.50 -9.17
C TRP A 128 -1.18 6.12 -10.59
N TRP A 129 -2.07 5.13 -10.76
CA TRP A 129 -2.60 4.74 -12.06
C TRP A 129 -3.77 5.64 -12.46
N PRO A 130 -3.68 6.43 -13.56
CA PRO A 130 -4.74 7.35 -13.96
C PRO A 130 -6.09 6.67 -14.18
N GLN A 131 -6.08 5.46 -14.79
CA GLN A 131 -7.28 4.68 -15.04
C GLN A 131 -7.96 4.18 -13.76
N LEU A 132 -7.19 3.86 -12.69
CA LEU A 132 -7.78 3.48 -11.40
C LEU A 132 -8.40 4.69 -10.69
N GLN A 133 -7.70 5.83 -10.70
CA GLN A 133 -8.23 7.08 -10.16
C GLN A 133 -9.53 7.47 -10.89
N HIS A 134 -9.55 7.31 -12.22
CA HIS A 134 -10.74 7.59 -13.01
C HIS A 134 -11.89 6.61 -12.74
N ALA A 135 -11.59 5.29 -12.61
CA ALA A 135 -12.58 4.28 -12.28
C ALA A 135 -13.26 4.55 -10.92
N LEU A 136 -12.47 4.91 -9.89
CA LEU A 136 -13.00 5.29 -8.58
C LEU A 136 -13.92 6.51 -8.67
N ARG A 137 -13.52 7.53 -9.45
CA ARG A 137 -14.35 8.71 -9.66
C ARG A 137 -15.65 8.37 -10.42
N LEU A 138 -15.59 7.60 -11.49
CA LEU A 138 -16.79 7.17 -12.24
C LEU A 138 -17.76 6.37 -11.37
N ALA A 139 -17.23 5.49 -10.50
CA ALA A 139 -18.05 4.74 -9.56
C ALA A 139 -18.73 5.68 -8.53
N ASP A 140 -18.00 6.65 -7.99
CA ASP A 140 -18.52 7.64 -7.03
C ASP A 140 -19.56 8.59 -7.67
N GLU A 141 -19.35 8.98 -8.92
CA GLU A 141 -20.27 9.80 -9.72
C GLU A 141 -21.51 9.03 -10.20
N GLY A 142 -21.60 7.72 -9.94
CA GLY A 142 -22.76 6.88 -10.27
C GLY A 142 -22.80 6.41 -11.72
N ALA A 143 -21.70 6.46 -12.47
CA ALA A 143 -21.64 6.01 -13.86
C ALA A 143 -22.04 4.54 -14.07
N ILE A 144 -21.91 3.72 -13.03
CA ILE A 144 -22.31 2.30 -13.00
C ILE A 144 -23.52 2.03 -12.08
N GLY A 145 -24.22 3.08 -11.62
CA GLY A 145 -25.30 2.96 -10.63
C GLY A 145 -24.80 2.63 -9.23
N ASP A 146 -25.62 1.99 -8.40
CA ASP A 146 -25.24 1.58 -7.04
C ASP A 146 -24.18 0.48 -7.10
N LEU A 147 -23.01 0.74 -6.51
CA LEU A 147 -21.91 -0.23 -6.43
C LEU A 147 -22.30 -1.37 -5.47
N TRP A 148 -22.26 -2.62 -5.94
CA TRP A 148 -22.58 -3.79 -5.15
C TRP A 148 -21.43 -4.79 -5.03
N GLN A 149 -20.40 -4.72 -5.91
CA GLN A 149 -19.22 -5.58 -5.76
C GLN A 149 -17.94 -4.87 -6.23
N VAL A 150 -16.87 -5.05 -5.44
CA VAL A 150 -15.49 -4.78 -5.84
C VAL A 150 -14.72 -6.09 -5.86
N LYS A 151 -13.98 -6.33 -6.94
CA LYS A 151 -13.13 -7.51 -7.08
C LYS A 151 -11.69 -7.09 -7.37
N TYR A 152 -10.78 -7.61 -6.58
CA TYR A 152 -9.34 -7.45 -6.79
C TYR A 152 -8.63 -8.78 -6.77
N ARG A 153 -7.71 -8.98 -7.69
CA ARG A 153 -6.80 -10.13 -7.71
C ARG A 153 -5.40 -9.67 -8.12
N ALA A 154 -4.38 -10.14 -7.40
CA ALA A 154 -2.99 -10.04 -7.80
C ALA A 154 -2.29 -11.38 -7.61
N ALA A 155 -1.60 -11.84 -8.64
CA ALA A 155 -0.96 -13.15 -8.64
C ALA A 155 0.30 -13.18 -9.52
N HIS A 156 1.28 -13.91 -9.04
CA HIS A 156 2.55 -14.20 -9.75
C HIS A 156 3.19 -15.47 -9.19
N ALA A 157 4.34 -15.86 -9.74
CA ALA A 157 5.03 -17.09 -9.35
C ALA A 157 5.65 -17.07 -7.95
N GLY A 158 5.77 -15.90 -7.34
CA GLY A 158 6.33 -15.67 -6.01
C GLY A 158 7.40 -14.58 -6.01
N PRO A 159 7.70 -13.98 -4.83
CA PRO A 159 8.69 -12.91 -4.72
C PRO A 159 10.08 -13.33 -5.22
N GLN A 160 10.57 -14.49 -4.83
CA GLN A 160 11.87 -15.00 -5.27
C GLN A 160 11.92 -15.23 -6.79
N GLU A 161 10.86 -15.78 -7.37
CA GLU A 161 10.74 -16.04 -8.81
C GLU A 161 10.59 -14.75 -9.63
N LEU A 162 10.13 -13.67 -9.01
CA LEU A 162 10.15 -12.33 -9.61
C LEU A 162 11.52 -11.66 -9.53
N GLY A 163 12.47 -12.24 -8.79
CA GLY A 163 13.81 -11.68 -8.60
C GLY A 163 13.88 -10.63 -7.51
N CYS A 164 12.95 -10.64 -6.55
CA CYS A 164 13.05 -9.79 -5.36
C CYS A 164 14.32 -10.10 -4.58
N SER A 165 14.86 -9.08 -3.90
CA SER A 165 16.11 -9.21 -3.16
C SER A 165 16.00 -10.21 -2.00
N PRO A 166 17.10 -10.87 -1.62
CA PRO A 166 17.10 -11.74 -0.45
C PRO A 166 16.67 -11.02 0.83
N ALA A 167 17.09 -9.77 1.02
CA ALA A 167 16.72 -8.96 2.18
C ALA A 167 15.21 -8.69 2.25
N PHE A 168 14.56 -8.47 1.09
CA PHE A 168 13.10 -8.33 1.01
C PHE A 168 12.40 -9.65 1.32
N CYS A 169 12.80 -10.75 0.68
CA CYS A 169 12.19 -12.06 0.87
C CYS A 169 12.34 -12.57 2.32
N ASP A 170 13.45 -12.25 3.00
CA ASP A 170 13.72 -12.67 4.37
C ASP A 170 12.63 -12.22 5.35
N TRP A 171 12.26 -10.94 5.32
CA TRP A 171 11.22 -10.45 6.19
C TRP A 171 9.81 -10.72 5.66
N LEU A 172 9.62 -10.77 4.34
CA LEU A 172 8.30 -11.00 3.74
C LEU A 172 7.74 -12.39 4.09
N PHE A 173 8.63 -13.38 4.26
CA PHE A 173 8.27 -14.75 4.65
C PHE A 173 8.23 -14.98 6.17
N ASP A 174 8.51 -13.95 6.96
CA ASP A 174 8.42 -14.00 8.42
C ASP A 174 7.07 -13.44 8.89
N PRO A 175 6.19 -14.26 9.52
CA PRO A 175 4.86 -13.81 9.95
C PRO A 175 4.89 -12.73 11.03
N GLN A 176 5.97 -12.60 11.80
CA GLN A 176 6.09 -11.54 12.82
C GLN A 176 6.50 -10.21 12.18
N ARG A 177 7.32 -10.26 11.12
CA ARG A 177 7.84 -9.06 10.45
C ARG A 177 6.88 -8.54 9.37
N ASN A 178 6.21 -9.44 8.65
CA ASN A 178 5.24 -9.10 7.59
C ASN A 178 3.80 -9.00 8.13
N GLY A 179 3.45 -9.78 9.17
CA GLY A 179 2.08 -9.92 9.67
C GLY A 179 1.27 -11.04 9.01
N GLY A 180 1.82 -11.72 8.02
CA GLY A 180 1.21 -12.81 7.25
C GLY A 180 2.01 -13.07 5.99
N GLY A 181 1.42 -13.75 5.02
CA GLY A 181 2.01 -14.00 3.70
C GLY A 181 1.26 -13.26 2.59
N ALA A 182 0.75 -14.01 1.62
CA ALA A 182 0.02 -13.45 0.46
C ALA A 182 -1.24 -12.66 0.85
N LEU A 183 -1.86 -12.97 2.00
CA LEU A 183 -2.98 -12.19 2.54
C LEU A 183 -2.54 -10.76 2.84
N MET A 184 -1.48 -10.61 3.63
CA MET A 184 -0.97 -9.30 4.03
C MET A 184 -0.40 -8.53 2.84
N ASP A 185 0.39 -9.17 2.00
CA ASP A 185 1.10 -8.52 0.89
C ASP A 185 0.17 -8.12 -0.28
N TYR A 186 -0.79 -8.99 -0.66
CA TYR A 186 -1.63 -8.74 -1.84
C TYR A 186 -3.10 -8.48 -1.56
N CYS A 187 -3.71 -9.13 -0.57
CA CYS A 187 -5.11 -8.82 -0.27
C CYS A 187 -5.26 -7.40 0.28
N CYS A 188 -4.19 -6.79 0.79
CA CYS A 188 -4.20 -5.39 1.23
C CYS A 188 -4.63 -4.41 0.12
N TYR A 189 -4.26 -4.64 -1.13
CA TYR A 189 -4.69 -3.81 -2.26
C TYR A 189 -6.21 -3.87 -2.47
N GLY A 190 -6.78 -5.08 -2.44
CA GLY A 190 -8.23 -5.25 -2.56
C GLY A 190 -8.98 -4.71 -1.35
N ALA A 191 -8.40 -4.85 -0.16
CA ALA A 191 -8.99 -4.33 1.08
C ALA A 191 -9.05 -2.79 1.08
N VAL A 192 -7.95 -2.09 0.71
CA VAL A 192 -7.97 -0.62 0.63
C VAL A 192 -8.90 -0.13 -0.49
N LEU A 193 -8.94 -0.83 -1.62
CA LEU A 193 -9.82 -0.50 -2.72
C LEU A 193 -11.29 -0.61 -2.34
N ALA A 194 -11.67 -1.72 -1.70
CA ALA A 194 -13.00 -1.94 -1.18
C ALA A 194 -13.37 -0.93 -0.07
N ARG A 195 -12.41 -0.61 0.83
CA ARG A 195 -12.60 0.40 1.87
C ARG A 195 -12.88 1.79 1.28
N VAL A 196 -12.19 2.16 0.20
CA VAL A 196 -12.40 3.45 -0.48
C VAL A 196 -13.73 3.47 -1.23
N ALA A 197 -14.04 2.42 -1.99
CA ALA A 197 -15.20 2.40 -2.86
C ALA A 197 -16.53 2.08 -2.14
N MET A 198 -16.51 1.28 -1.06
CA MET A 198 -17.69 0.75 -0.39
C MET A 198 -17.78 1.08 1.11
N GLY A 199 -16.75 1.69 1.68
CA GLY A 199 -16.67 1.96 3.12
C GLY A 199 -16.13 0.79 3.95
N VAL A 200 -16.41 0.78 5.24
CA VAL A 200 -15.98 -0.31 6.16
C VAL A 200 -16.96 -1.49 6.01
N PRO A 201 -16.46 -2.72 5.75
CA PRO A 201 -17.34 -3.89 5.72
C PRO A 201 -17.90 -4.21 7.10
N SER A 202 -19.05 -4.87 7.13
CA SER A 202 -19.64 -5.33 8.39
C SER A 202 -19.02 -6.63 8.90
N ARG A 203 -18.52 -7.48 8.01
CA ARG A 203 -17.92 -8.79 8.29
C ARG A 203 -16.85 -9.13 7.29
N VAL A 204 -15.89 -9.92 7.75
CA VAL A 204 -14.76 -10.41 6.95
C VAL A 204 -14.62 -11.93 7.13
N THR A 205 -14.34 -12.63 6.03
CA THR A 205 -13.99 -14.04 6.01
C THR A 205 -12.74 -14.21 5.14
N ALA A 206 -11.83 -15.08 5.53
CA ALA A 206 -10.65 -15.39 4.72
C ALA A 206 -10.38 -16.89 4.63
N LEU A 207 -9.76 -17.27 3.53
CA LEU A 207 -9.17 -18.58 3.30
C LEU A 207 -7.71 -18.37 2.91
N THR A 208 -6.81 -19.09 3.57
CA THR A 208 -5.39 -19.07 3.27
C THR A 208 -4.82 -20.47 3.21
N GLY A 209 -3.70 -20.62 2.53
CA GLY A 209 -2.97 -21.88 2.52
C GLY A 209 -1.59 -21.73 1.93
N ARG A 210 -0.72 -22.66 2.32
CA ARG A 210 0.58 -22.89 1.70
C ARG A 210 0.48 -24.12 0.82
N PHE A 211 0.27 -23.90 -0.48
CA PHE A 211 -0.08 -24.99 -1.41
C PHE A 211 1.08 -25.45 -2.29
N CYS A 212 2.04 -24.57 -2.58
CA CYS A 212 3.10 -24.88 -3.54
C CYS A 212 4.51 -24.55 -3.03
N LYS A 213 4.67 -23.60 -2.09
CA LYS A 213 6.00 -23.18 -1.62
C LYS A 213 6.34 -23.88 -0.30
N GLU A 214 7.32 -24.80 -0.35
CA GLU A 214 7.75 -25.56 0.83
C GLU A 214 8.73 -24.78 1.72
N ASN A 215 9.44 -23.82 1.13
CA ASN A 215 10.56 -23.08 1.74
C ASN A 215 10.18 -21.77 2.45
N ILE A 216 8.87 -21.52 2.64
CA ILE A 216 8.37 -20.33 3.35
C ILE A 216 7.55 -20.75 4.58
N THR A 217 7.39 -19.86 5.54
CA THR A 217 6.65 -20.14 6.79
C THR A 217 5.24 -19.55 6.82
N VAL A 218 4.90 -18.70 5.86
CA VAL A 218 3.61 -18.03 5.71
C VAL A 218 2.80 -18.66 4.56
N GLU A 219 1.55 -18.27 4.42
CA GLU A 219 0.69 -18.70 3.33
C GLU A 219 1.12 -18.10 1.99
N ASP A 220 1.07 -18.91 0.93
CA ASP A 220 1.39 -18.51 -0.45
C ASP A 220 0.16 -18.16 -1.29
N ASN A 221 -1.04 -18.44 -0.77
CA ASN A 221 -2.32 -18.09 -1.38
C ASN A 221 -3.32 -17.64 -0.33
N ALA A 222 -4.12 -16.63 -0.69
CA ALA A 222 -5.16 -16.07 0.16
C ALA A 222 -6.36 -15.59 -0.64
N LEU A 223 -7.54 -15.75 -0.06
CA LEU A 223 -8.79 -15.12 -0.48
C LEU A 223 -9.41 -14.42 0.73
N LEU A 224 -9.67 -13.14 0.61
CA LEU A 224 -10.33 -12.29 1.59
C LEU A 224 -11.69 -11.87 1.03
N ALA A 225 -12.77 -12.17 1.74
CA ALA A 225 -14.13 -11.78 1.39
C ALA A 225 -14.67 -10.78 2.43
N MET A 226 -15.22 -9.69 1.97
CA MET A 226 -15.74 -8.59 2.77
C MET A 226 -17.24 -8.43 2.48
N THR A 227 -18.06 -8.42 3.54
CA THR A 227 -19.52 -8.32 3.44
C THR A 227 -19.98 -6.92 3.86
N TYR A 228 -20.84 -6.33 3.03
CA TYR A 228 -21.48 -5.03 3.25
C TYR A 228 -23.01 -5.21 3.33
N PRO A 229 -23.79 -4.25 3.86
CA PRO A 229 -25.24 -4.39 3.94
C PRO A 229 -25.92 -4.63 2.59
N ARG A 230 -25.36 -4.11 1.50
CA ARG A 230 -25.92 -4.22 0.14
C ARG A 230 -24.87 -4.61 -0.89
N GLY A 231 -23.86 -5.40 -0.49
CA GLY A 231 -22.82 -5.79 -1.43
C GLY A 231 -21.73 -6.62 -0.79
N MET A 232 -20.70 -6.90 -1.59
CA MET A 232 -19.52 -7.63 -1.16
C MET A 232 -18.26 -7.14 -1.87
N ALA A 233 -17.10 -7.45 -1.31
CA ALA A 233 -15.85 -7.32 -2.03
C ALA A 233 -14.98 -8.56 -1.83
N THR A 234 -14.10 -8.83 -2.79
CA THR A 234 -13.11 -9.91 -2.71
C THR A 234 -11.73 -9.40 -3.05
N ALA A 235 -10.75 -9.83 -2.27
CA ALA A 235 -9.33 -9.65 -2.56
C ALA A 235 -8.65 -11.01 -2.60
N GLU A 236 -7.90 -11.28 -3.65
CA GLU A 236 -7.22 -12.57 -3.88
C GLU A 236 -5.73 -12.30 -4.10
N GLY A 237 -4.89 -13.00 -3.35
CA GLY A 237 -3.44 -12.96 -3.42
C GLY A 237 -2.86 -14.33 -3.71
N SER A 238 -1.92 -14.44 -4.68
CA SER A 238 -1.25 -15.70 -4.97
C SER A 238 0.22 -15.49 -5.35
N TRP A 239 1.10 -16.25 -4.69
CA TRP A 239 2.53 -16.33 -4.99
C TRP A 239 2.91 -17.61 -5.75
N THR A 240 1.92 -18.27 -6.35
CA THR A 240 2.12 -19.61 -6.97
C THR A 240 1.61 -19.69 -8.39
N GLN A 241 1.11 -18.58 -8.96
CA GLN A 241 0.57 -18.59 -10.30
C GLN A 241 1.69 -18.69 -11.34
N ILE A 242 1.59 -19.68 -12.21
CA ILE A 242 2.45 -19.82 -13.40
C ILE A 242 1.84 -19.05 -14.57
N GLY A 243 2.66 -18.24 -15.23
CA GLY A 243 2.23 -17.42 -16.36
C GLY A 243 1.48 -16.15 -15.92
N LYS A 244 0.92 -15.43 -16.90
CA LYS A 244 0.34 -14.10 -16.69
C LYS A 244 -1.17 -14.02 -16.94
N LEU A 245 -1.82 -15.13 -17.27
CA LEU A 245 -3.27 -15.13 -17.50
C LEU A 245 -4.01 -14.87 -16.19
N THR A 246 -4.88 -13.89 -16.19
CA THR A 246 -5.63 -13.45 -14.99
C THR A 246 -4.76 -13.08 -13.78
N SER A 247 -3.49 -12.70 -14.00
CA SER A 247 -2.58 -12.30 -12.91
C SER A 247 -3.11 -11.10 -12.13
N TYR A 248 -3.76 -10.17 -12.82
CA TYR A 248 -4.36 -8.99 -12.19
C TYR A 248 -5.79 -8.82 -12.67
N THR A 249 -6.69 -8.56 -11.74
CA THR A 249 -8.08 -8.20 -12.03
C THR A 249 -8.50 -7.11 -11.04
N THR A 250 -8.98 -5.98 -11.56
CA THR A 250 -9.60 -4.92 -10.76
C THR A 250 -10.91 -4.57 -11.43
N ALA A 251 -12.03 -4.89 -10.79
CA ALA A 251 -13.36 -4.68 -11.36
C ALA A 251 -14.33 -4.13 -10.31
N PHE A 252 -15.20 -3.23 -10.78
CA PHE A 252 -16.29 -2.63 -10.01
C PHE A 252 -17.61 -2.99 -10.70
N TYR A 253 -18.54 -3.58 -9.96
CA TYR A 253 -19.83 -4.00 -10.47
C TYR A 253 -20.93 -3.16 -9.81
N GLY A 254 -21.65 -2.40 -10.62
CA GLY A 254 -22.77 -1.60 -10.20
C GLY A 254 -24.09 -2.09 -10.80
N THR A 255 -25.19 -1.47 -10.39
CA THR A 255 -26.54 -1.83 -10.87
C THR A 255 -26.82 -1.41 -12.31
N ALA A 256 -26.01 -0.51 -12.87
CA ALA A 256 -26.17 0.01 -14.24
C ALA A 256 -24.95 -0.23 -15.13
N GLY A 257 -23.86 -0.80 -14.60
CA GLY A 257 -22.67 -1.05 -15.41
C GLY A 257 -21.55 -1.74 -14.64
N THR A 258 -20.44 -1.95 -15.36
CA THR A 258 -19.22 -2.58 -14.84
C THR A 258 -18.01 -1.80 -15.32
N LEU A 259 -17.06 -1.53 -14.42
CA LEU A 259 -15.75 -0.99 -14.75
C LEU A 259 -14.70 -2.09 -14.61
N LEU A 260 -13.81 -2.20 -15.59
CA LEU A 260 -12.64 -3.08 -15.56
C LEU A 260 -11.39 -2.24 -15.75
N VAL A 261 -10.46 -2.33 -14.78
CA VAL A 261 -9.20 -1.59 -14.77
C VAL A 261 -8.04 -2.53 -15.08
N GLU A 262 -7.32 -2.26 -16.16
CA GLU A 262 -6.07 -2.95 -16.46
C GLU A 262 -4.95 -2.44 -15.54
N PRO A 263 -4.02 -3.33 -15.14
CA PRO A 263 -2.93 -2.97 -14.24
C PRO A 263 -1.85 -2.13 -14.93
N ARG A 264 -1.02 -1.47 -14.09
CA ARG A 264 0.12 -0.63 -14.48
C ARG A 264 -0.28 0.76 -14.95
N GLN A 265 0.73 1.63 -15.06
CA GLN A 265 0.55 3.04 -15.40
C GLN A 265 -0.05 3.27 -16.79
N ASP A 266 0.20 2.36 -17.72
CA ASP A 266 -0.24 2.35 -19.11
C ASP A 266 -1.46 1.45 -19.37
N GLY A 267 -2.08 0.96 -18.30
CA GLY A 267 -3.28 0.15 -18.39
C GLY A 267 -4.50 0.95 -18.85
N ARG A 268 -5.49 0.22 -19.38
CA ARG A 268 -6.74 0.81 -19.91
C ARG A 268 -7.87 0.68 -18.89
N LEU A 269 -8.89 1.49 -19.07
CA LEU A 269 -10.16 1.41 -18.37
C LEU A 269 -11.27 1.03 -19.35
N PHE A 270 -12.10 0.08 -18.98
CA PHE A 270 -13.28 -0.30 -19.76
C PHE A 270 -14.55 -0.06 -18.93
N LEU A 271 -15.58 0.40 -19.60
CA LEU A 271 -16.92 0.57 -19.05
C LEU A 271 -17.92 -0.20 -19.92
N ALA A 272 -18.63 -1.14 -19.30
CA ALA A 272 -19.79 -1.78 -19.89
C ALA A 272 -21.07 -1.26 -19.21
N THR A 273 -22.12 -1.05 -19.99
CA THR A 273 -23.44 -0.60 -19.54
C THR A 273 -24.54 -1.42 -20.18
N VAL A 274 -25.79 -1.16 -19.82
CA VAL A 274 -26.95 -1.83 -20.46
C VAL A 274 -27.02 -1.53 -21.97
N ASP A 275 -26.62 -0.33 -22.38
CA ASP A 275 -26.63 0.08 -23.79
C ASP A 275 -25.39 -0.36 -24.57
N ASP A 276 -24.29 -0.68 -23.86
CA ASP A 276 -23.04 -1.22 -24.41
C ASP A 276 -22.55 -2.40 -23.56
N PRO A 277 -23.15 -3.59 -23.71
CA PRO A 277 -22.86 -4.74 -22.87
C PRO A 277 -21.48 -5.38 -23.15
N GLU A 278 -20.89 -5.16 -24.32
CA GLU A 278 -19.54 -5.63 -24.64
C GLU A 278 -18.46 -4.73 -23.98
N GLY A 279 -18.84 -3.50 -23.67
CA GLY A 279 -17.98 -2.52 -23.04
C GLY A 279 -17.00 -1.83 -23.99
N SER A 280 -16.79 -0.57 -23.77
CA SER A 280 -15.85 0.26 -24.52
C SER A 280 -14.75 0.78 -23.63
N GLU A 281 -13.60 1.07 -24.24
CA GLU A 281 -12.49 1.74 -23.56
C GLU A 281 -12.87 3.19 -23.22
N VAL A 282 -12.57 3.58 -21.98
CA VAL A 282 -12.76 4.94 -21.49
C VAL A 282 -11.39 5.56 -21.26
N GLU A 283 -11.13 6.67 -21.95
CA GLU A 283 -9.87 7.39 -21.78
C GLU A 283 -9.80 8.04 -20.39
N ALA A 284 -8.77 7.67 -19.62
CA ALA A 284 -8.52 8.31 -18.34
C ALA A 284 -7.84 9.68 -18.58
N PRO A 285 -8.35 10.76 -17.96
CA PRO A 285 -7.70 12.05 -18.06
C PRO A 285 -6.31 11.99 -17.43
N ALA A 286 -5.37 12.80 -17.95
CA ALA A 286 -4.07 12.94 -17.35
C ALA A 286 -4.17 13.36 -15.88
N SER A 287 -3.43 12.71 -15.02
CA SER A 287 -3.38 13.07 -13.59
C SER A 287 -2.76 14.48 -13.42
N ALA A 288 -3.21 15.21 -12.42
CA ALA A 288 -2.57 16.46 -12.04
C ALA A 288 -1.09 16.18 -11.67
N PRO A 289 -0.16 17.12 -11.88
CA PRO A 289 1.26 16.89 -11.64
C PRO A 289 1.59 16.34 -10.25
N HIS A 290 0.90 16.82 -9.20
CA HIS A 290 1.07 16.34 -7.84
C HIS A 290 0.48 14.93 -7.59
N LEU A 291 -0.26 14.35 -8.53
CA LEU A 291 -0.79 12.98 -8.51
C LEU A 291 -0.02 12.03 -9.44
N ALA A 292 1.09 12.47 -10.01
CA ALA A 292 1.89 11.64 -10.91
C ALA A 292 2.63 10.49 -10.20
N GLY A 293 2.87 10.62 -8.89
CA GLY A 293 3.56 9.62 -8.10
C GLY A 293 3.59 9.94 -6.60
N SER A 294 4.15 9.01 -5.83
CA SER A 294 4.23 9.13 -4.37
C SER A 294 5.02 10.34 -3.91
N ALA A 295 6.16 10.61 -4.54
CA ALA A 295 7.04 11.71 -4.17
C ALA A 295 6.35 13.07 -4.37
N SER A 296 5.87 13.35 -5.58
CA SER A 296 5.18 14.61 -5.87
C SER A 296 3.97 14.83 -4.99
N HIS A 297 3.21 13.76 -4.69
CA HIS A 297 2.01 13.87 -3.85
C HIS A 297 2.33 14.10 -2.38
N PHE A 298 3.33 13.42 -1.85
CA PHE A 298 3.76 13.60 -0.47
C PHE A 298 4.32 15.00 -0.22
N LEU A 299 5.20 15.47 -1.10
CA LEU A 299 5.77 16.82 -1.02
C LEU A 299 4.68 17.89 -1.12
N HIS A 300 3.79 17.78 -2.11
CA HIS A 300 2.66 18.68 -2.26
C HIS A 300 1.79 18.72 -0.98
N GLY A 301 1.46 17.55 -0.43
CA GLY A 301 0.69 17.47 0.81
C GLY A 301 1.37 18.16 1.99
N ILE A 302 2.70 18.03 2.15
CA ILE A 302 3.46 18.72 3.20
C ILE A 302 3.42 20.24 2.99
N GLN A 303 3.68 20.72 1.76
CA GLN A 303 3.79 22.14 1.43
C GLN A 303 2.46 22.89 1.54
N THR A 304 1.36 22.24 1.12
CA THR A 304 0.04 22.91 1.03
C THR A 304 -0.87 22.63 2.21
N GLY A 305 -0.65 21.53 2.93
CA GLY A 305 -1.56 21.03 3.94
C GLY A 305 -2.82 20.33 3.35
N GLU A 306 -2.93 20.22 2.03
CA GLU A 306 -4.06 19.54 1.38
C GLU A 306 -4.10 18.05 1.77
N PRO A 307 -5.29 17.44 1.89
CA PRO A 307 -5.41 16.01 2.17
C PRO A 307 -4.71 15.17 1.10
N PHE A 308 -4.09 14.07 1.52
CA PHE A 308 -3.64 13.05 0.58
C PHE A 308 -4.84 12.42 -0.13
N GLN A 309 -4.62 11.90 -1.35
CA GLN A 309 -5.66 11.13 -2.04
C GLN A 309 -6.17 9.98 -1.16
N THR A 310 -7.43 9.62 -1.32
CA THR A 310 -8.16 8.78 -0.37
C THR A 310 -7.48 7.42 -0.11
N LEU A 311 -6.91 6.79 -1.14
CA LEU A 311 -6.17 5.53 -1.01
C LEU A 311 -4.97 5.63 -0.05
N CYS A 312 -4.33 6.80 0.04
CA CYS A 312 -3.10 7.02 0.79
C CYS A 312 -3.32 7.62 2.19
N GLN A 313 -4.57 7.92 2.58
CA GLN A 313 -4.89 8.52 3.87
C GLN A 313 -4.67 7.55 5.01
N ASP A 314 -4.06 8.04 6.07
CA ASP A 314 -3.73 7.30 7.29
C ASP A 314 -4.93 6.55 7.89
N ARG A 315 -6.09 7.19 7.98
CA ARG A 315 -7.32 6.60 8.51
C ARG A 315 -7.85 5.47 7.63
N VAL A 316 -7.84 5.66 6.31
CA VAL A 316 -8.28 4.64 5.35
C VAL A 316 -7.37 3.42 5.41
N CYS A 317 -6.05 3.67 5.52
CA CYS A 317 -5.06 2.60 5.62
C CYS A 317 -5.12 1.85 6.96
N ARG A 318 -5.44 2.56 8.06
CA ARG A 318 -5.71 1.93 9.36
C ARG A 318 -6.96 1.03 9.31
N ASP A 319 -8.04 1.49 8.70
CA ASP A 319 -9.26 0.68 8.53
C ASP A 319 -8.97 -0.54 7.61
N THR A 320 -8.09 -0.36 6.62
CA THR A 320 -7.58 -1.46 5.78
C THR A 320 -6.82 -2.49 6.60
N GLN A 321 -5.96 -2.04 7.52
CA GLN A 321 -5.23 -2.95 8.42
C GLN A 321 -6.18 -3.72 9.34
N GLU A 322 -7.27 -3.10 9.81
CA GLU A 322 -8.30 -3.78 10.58
C GLU A 322 -9.03 -4.87 9.77
N ILE A 323 -9.29 -4.63 8.48
CA ILE A 323 -9.85 -5.63 7.57
C ILE A 323 -8.90 -6.84 7.41
N LEU A 324 -7.60 -6.59 7.25
CA LEU A 324 -6.58 -7.65 7.14
C LEU A 324 -6.47 -8.45 8.44
N GLU A 325 -6.43 -7.78 9.58
CA GLU A 325 -6.42 -8.41 10.91
C GLU A 325 -7.66 -9.30 11.10
N ALA A 326 -8.85 -8.81 10.75
CA ALA A 326 -10.07 -9.61 10.79
C ALA A 326 -10.01 -10.81 9.85
N GLY A 327 -9.34 -10.70 8.70
CA GLY A 327 -9.06 -11.82 7.80
C GLY A 327 -8.20 -12.89 8.45
N LEU A 328 -7.12 -12.51 9.13
CA LEU A 328 -6.24 -13.44 9.86
C LEU A 328 -7.01 -14.12 11.01
N GLN A 329 -7.78 -13.35 11.79
CA GLN A 329 -8.62 -13.92 12.86
C GLN A 329 -9.69 -14.86 12.30
N SER A 330 -10.25 -14.59 11.12
CA SER A 330 -11.21 -15.48 10.45
C SER A 330 -10.59 -16.83 10.09
N VAL A 331 -9.34 -16.84 9.63
CA VAL A 331 -8.60 -18.09 9.35
C VAL A 331 -8.38 -18.89 10.62
N GLU A 332 -7.96 -18.25 11.70
CA GLU A 332 -7.72 -18.89 12.99
C GLU A 332 -9.01 -19.44 13.61
N ALA A 333 -10.11 -18.67 13.56
CA ALA A 333 -11.38 -19.05 14.12
C ALA A 333 -12.19 -20.04 13.26
N GLY A 334 -11.85 -20.16 11.96
CA GLY A 334 -12.63 -20.92 10.99
C GLY A 334 -14.04 -20.36 10.78
N SER A 335 -14.26 -19.06 11.01
CA SER A 335 -15.56 -18.39 10.95
C SER A 335 -15.41 -16.94 10.51
N GLU A 336 -16.54 -16.30 10.12
CA GLU A 336 -16.55 -14.87 9.83
C GLU A 336 -16.29 -14.02 11.09
N ILE A 337 -15.65 -12.88 10.91
CA ILE A 337 -15.34 -11.90 11.96
C ILE A 337 -16.11 -10.61 11.68
N SER A 338 -16.80 -10.10 12.70
CA SER A 338 -17.51 -8.82 12.63
C SER A 338 -16.58 -7.64 12.85
N LEU A 339 -16.83 -6.54 12.14
CA LEU A 339 -16.15 -5.27 12.34
C LEU A 339 -17.09 -4.22 12.98
N PRO A 340 -16.56 -3.26 13.76
CA PRO A 340 -15.14 -3.11 14.12
C PRO A 340 -14.65 -4.21 15.07
N LEU A 341 -13.34 -4.47 15.04
CA LEU A 341 -12.71 -5.37 16.00
C LEU A 341 -12.77 -4.74 17.40
N VAL A 342 -13.08 -5.57 18.40
CA VAL A 342 -13.00 -5.18 19.81
C VAL A 342 -11.55 -5.42 20.24
N VAL A 343 -10.78 -4.35 20.38
CA VAL A 343 -9.37 -4.37 20.79
C VAL A 343 -9.27 -4.16 22.30
#